data_3d72d5ae001be0b317a0dd731650a5e9
#
_entry.id   3d72d5ae001be0b317a0dd731650a5e9
#
_cell.length_a   1.000
_cell.length_b   1.000
_cell.length_c   1.000
_cell.angle_alpha   90.00
_cell.angle_beta   90.00
_cell.angle_gamma   90.00
#
_symmetry.space_group_name_H-M   'P 1'
#
loop_
_entity.id
_entity.type
_entity.pdbx_description
1 polymer ?
#
loop_
_entity_poly.entity_id
_entity_poly.type
_entity_poly.pdbx_seq_one_letter_code
_entity_poly.pdbx_strand_id
1 'polypeptide(L)'
;MSPEIVIRAERADQPQVAAALASLDAYLAGLYEPEANHILSSAALLAPEVSFFAAWRGERLVGTAAVRRMAGEADTAGRAYGEVKRMYVDPVQRGQRIGVRLLAALEEAMRVQGITLALLETGEDQREAVRLYEHGGYTRRGPFGGYPDNSLSLFYEKRL
;
A
#
# COMPACT_ATOMS: atom_id res chain seq x y z
N MET A 1 -10.22 -4.75 28.34
CA MET A 1 -10.10 -5.31 26.98
C MET A 1 -9.70 -4.22 26.00
N SER A 2 -8.73 -4.51 25.15
CA SER A 2 -8.36 -3.58 24.08
C SER A 2 -9.48 -3.57 23.02
N PRO A 3 -9.82 -2.39 22.46
CA PRO A 3 -10.79 -2.33 21.37
C PRO A 3 -10.35 -3.18 20.17
N GLU A 4 -11.32 -3.69 19.43
CA GLU A 4 -11.03 -4.43 18.20
C GLU A 4 -10.46 -3.51 17.13
N ILE A 5 -9.68 -4.10 16.22
CA ILE A 5 -9.20 -3.41 15.04
C ILE A 5 -10.35 -3.32 14.02
N VAL A 6 -10.62 -2.12 13.55
CA VAL A 6 -11.61 -1.85 12.51
C VAL A 6 -10.92 -1.25 11.29
N ILE A 7 -11.16 -1.82 10.12
CA ILE A 7 -10.68 -1.28 8.84
C ILE A 7 -11.84 -0.55 8.17
N ARG A 8 -11.62 0.70 7.75
CA ARG A 8 -12.66 1.46 7.04
C ARG A 8 -12.05 2.44 6.04
N ALA A 9 -12.86 2.77 5.04
CA ALA A 9 -12.49 3.80 4.08
C ALA A 9 -12.38 5.15 4.77
N GLU A 10 -11.35 5.91 4.44
CA GLU A 10 -11.05 7.21 5.05
C GLU A 10 -10.55 8.19 3.98
N ARG A 11 -10.59 9.48 4.32
CA ARG A 11 -9.91 10.50 3.53
C ARG A 11 -8.48 10.67 4.02
N ALA A 12 -7.55 10.80 3.08
CA ALA A 12 -6.12 10.96 3.43
C ALA A 12 -5.81 12.29 4.12
N ASP A 13 -6.72 13.27 4.01
CA ASP A 13 -6.56 14.59 4.65
C ASP A 13 -7.14 14.67 6.07
N GLN A 14 -7.70 13.57 6.60
CA GLN A 14 -8.13 13.51 7.98
C GLN A 14 -6.88 13.64 8.88
N PRO A 15 -6.92 14.49 9.96
CA PRO A 15 -5.70 14.85 10.71
C PRO A 15 -4.87 13.68 11.23
N GLN A 16 -5.50 12.64 11.80
CA GLN A 16 -4.77 11.49 12.31
C GLN A 16 -4.14 10.67 11.17
N VAL A 17 -4.83 10.59 10.04
CA VAL A 17 -4.30 9.93 8.84
C VAL A 17 -3.10 10.69 8.32
N ALA A 18 -3.18 12.00 8.23
CA ALA A 18 -2.07 12.84 7.78
C ALA A 18 -0.84 12.67 8.68
N ALA A 19 -1.02 12.55 10.00
CA ALA A 19 0.07 12.30 10.94
C ALA A 19 0.73 10.93 10.71
N ALA A 20 -0.07 9.89 10.46
CA ALA A 20 0.46 8.54 10.17
C ALA A 20 1.25 8.52 8.87
N LEU A 21 0.74 9.20 7.83
CA LEU A 21 1.46 9.31 6.56
C LEU A 21 2.79 10.04 6.72
N ALA A 22 2.83 11.08 7.55
CA ALA A 22 4.07 11.80 7.85
C ALA A 22 5.09 10.88 8.53
N SER A 23 4.65 10.01 9.43
CA SER A 23 5.52 9.03 10.10
C SER A 23 6.09 8.03 9.09
N LEU A 24 5.27 7.53 8.16
CA LEU A 24 5.73 6.65 7.10
C LEU A 24 6.74 7.35 6.20
N ASP A 25 6.48 8.60 5.82
CA ASP A 25 7.38 9.38 4.97
C ASP A 25 8.75 9.55 5.64
N ALA A 26 8.77 9.84 6.94
CA ALA A 26 10.00 9.97 7.70
C ALA A 26 10.78 8.66 7.76
N TYR A 27 10.08 7.52 7.93
CA TYR A 27 10.70 6.20 7.93
C TYR A 27 11.36 5.90 6.58
N LEU A 28 10.65 6.14 5.48
CA LEU A 28 11.16 5.88 4.14
C LEU A 28 12.32 6.81 3.77
N ALA A 29 12.27 8.06 4.19
CA ALA A 29 13.36 9.01 3.97
C ALA A 29 14.64 8.59 4.70
N GLY A 30 14.52 7.84 5.79
CA GLY A 30 15.67 7.27 6.50
C GLY A 30 16.28 6.04 5.83
N LEU A 31 15.51 5.36 4.97
CA LEU A 31 15.96 4.14 4.28
C LEU A 31 16.49 4.40 2.85
N TYR A 32 15.94 5.40 2.16
CA TYR A 32 16.19 5.61 0.73
C TYR A 32 16.55 7.05 0.44
N GLU A 33 17.42 7.23 -0.57
CA GLU A 33 17.64 8.54 -1.16
C GLU A 33 16.35 9.01 -1.88
N PRO A 34 16.14 10.34 -2.04
CA PRO A 34 14.91 10.84 -2.65
C PRO A 34 14.57 10.23 -4.01
N GLU A 35 15.58 9.96 -4.82
CA GLU A 35 15.39 9.40 -6.17
C GLU A 35 14.90 7.95 -6.13
N ALA A 36 15.18 7.23 -5.06
CA ALA A 36 14.74 5.83 -4.90
C ALA A 36 13.45 5.71 -4.09
N ASN A 37 12.89 6.82 -3.61
CA ASN A 37 11.74 6.83 -2.74
C ASN A 37 10.47 7.20 -3.52
N HIS A 38 9.75 6.17 -4.00
CA HIS A 38 8.59 6.33 -4.89
C HIS A 38 7.29 6.43 -4.08
N ILE A 39 7.04 7.60 -3.50
CA ILE A 39 5.87 7.83 -2.64
C ILE A 39 4.79 8.58 -3.42
N LEU A 40 3.56 8.05 -3.38
CA LEU A 40 2.38 8.78 -3.85
C LEU A 40 2.06 9.90 -2.86
N SER A 41 1.99 11.15 -3.31
CA SER A 41 1.77 12.30 -2.44
C SER A 41 0.42 12.26 -1.73
N SER A 42 0.32 12.96 -0.59
CA SER A 42 -0.94 13.07 0.15
C SER A 42 -2.05 13.69 -0.71
N ALA A 43 -1.72 14.66 -1.56
CA ALA A 43 -2.69 15.27 -2.48
C ALA A 43 -3.20 14.26 -3.51
N ALA A 44 -2.31 13.42 -4.06
CA ALA A 44 -2.68 12.39 -5.03
C ALA A 44 -3.58 11.32 -4.41
N LEU A 45 -3.49 11.09 -3.10
CA LEU A 45 -4.34 10.13 -2.40
C LEU A 45 -5.81 10.55 -2.33
N LEU A 46 -6.13 11.80 -2.63
CA LEU A 46 -7.51 12.31 -2.68
C LEU A 46 -8.14 12.16 -4.07
N ALA A 47 -7.39 11.69 -5.06
CA ALA A 47 -7.88 11.53 -6.43
C ALA A 47 -8.96 10.43 -6.51
N PRO A 48 -9.93 10.55 -7.44
CA PRO A 48 -11.04 9.58 -7.55
C PRO A 48 -10.60 8.14 -7.82
N GLU A 49 -9.47 7.94 -8.48
CA GLU A 49 -8.93 6.62 -8.79
C GLU A 49 -8.25 5.94 -7.60
N VAL A 50 -8.12 6.64 -6.45
CA VAL A 50 -7.50 6.10 -5.24
C VAL A 50 -8.56 5.71 -4.23
N SER A 51 -8.48 4.45 -3.75
CA SER A 51 -9.25 3.97 -2.59
C SER A 51 -8.30 3.94 -1.40
N PHE A 52 -8.65 4.66 -0.33
CA PHE A 52 -7.80 4.78 0.86
C PHE A 52 -8.50 4.18 2.07
N PHE A 53 -7.77 3.38 2.84
CA PHE A 53 -8.29 2.72 4.04
C PHE A 53 -7.39 3.02 5.24
N ALA A 54 -8.02 3.07 6.40
CA ALA A 54 -7.33 3.20 7.67
C ALA A 54 -7.77 2.10 8.63
N ALA A 55 -6.83 1.67 9.46
CA ALA A 55 -7.07 0.71 10.53
C ALA A 55 -7.12 1.46 11.85
N TRP A 56 -8.14 1.20 12.64
CA TRP A 56 -8.40 1.87 13.90
C TRP A 56 -8.50 0.88 15.05
N ARG A 57 -7.89 1.24 16.17
CA ARG A 57 -8.15 0.59 17.46
C ARG A 57 -8.84 1.62 18.35
N GLY A 58 -10.17 1.53 18.46
CA GLY A 58 -10.96 2.60 19.06
C GLY A 58 -10.77 3.90 18.27
N GLU A 59 -10.31 4.94 18.92
CA GLU A 59 -10.04 6.25 18.30
C GLU A 59 -8.60 6.41 17.81
N ARG A 60 -7.77 5.37 17.99
CA ARG A 60 -6.36 5.42 17.61
C ARG A 60 -6.16 4.83 16.21
N LEU A 61 -5.53 5.60 15.34
CA LEU A 61 -5.11 5.12 14.03
C LEU A 61 -3.90 4.19 14.21
N VAL A 62 -3.97 2.98 13.65
CA VAL A 62 -2.91 1.98 13.79
C VAL A 62 -2.36 1.50 12.44
N GLY A 63 -2.94 1.94 11.33
CA GLY A 63 -2.41 1.60 10.01
C GLY A 63 -3.15 2.30 8.88
N THR A 64 -2.53 2.30 7.71
CA THR A 64 -3.11 2.83 6.47
C THR A 64 -2.76 1.93 5.30
N ALA A 65 -3.56 2.02 4.23
CA ALA A 65 -3.23 1.43 2.93
C ALA A 65 -4.06 2.11 1.86
N ALA A 66 -3.52 2.15 0.65
CA ALA A 66 -4.22 2.71 -0.51
C ALA A 66 -4.03 1.81 -1.72
N VAL A 67 -4.98 1.87 -2.65
CA VAL A 67 -4.83 1.28 -3.97
C VAL A 67 -5.24 2.32 -5.01
N ARG A 68 -4.41 2.48 -6.02
CA ARG A 68 -4.65 3.38 -7.16
C ARG A 68 -5.04 2.56 -8.38
N ARG A 69 -6.21 2.86 -8.96
CA ARG A 69 -6.63 2.22 -10.21
C ARG A 69 -5.81 2.78 -11.36
N MET A 70 -5.20 1.90 -12.14
CA MET A 70 -4.31 2.24 -13.24
C MET A 70 -4.81 1.63 -14.53
N ALA A 71 -4.71 2.37 -15.62
CA ALA A 71 -4.94 1.84 -16.96
C ALA A 71 -3.84 0.81 -17.31
N GLY A 72 -4.15 -0.10 -18.23
CA GLY A 72 -3.18 -1.05 -18.72
C GLY A 72 -2.04 -0.40 -19.47
N GLU A 73 -0.90 -1.07 -19.49
CA GLU A 73 0.33 -0.62 -20.15
C GLU A 73 1.08 -1.81 -20.74
N ALA A 74 2.20 -1.56 -21.39
CA ALA A 74 3.00 -2.62 -22.02
C ALA A 74 3.43 -3.69 -21.00
N ASP A 75 3.88 -3.26 -19.82
CA ASP A 75 4.36 -4.18 -18.78
C ASP A 75 3.24 -5.00 -18.12
N THR A 76 1.99 -4.66 -18.38
CA THR A 76 0.82 -5.41 -17.91
C THR A 76 0.04 -6.05 -19.06
N ALA A 77 0.63 -6.13 -20.25
CA ALA A 77 -0.02 -6.63 -21.47
C ALA A 77 -1.35 -5.92 -21.76
N GLY A 78 -1.41 -4.62 -21.51
CA GLY A 78 -2.60 -3.80 -21.69
C GLY A 78 -3.67 -3.98 -20.63
N ARG A 79 -3.40 -4.74 -19.57
CA ARG A 79 -4.38 -5.05 -18.52
C ARG A 79 -4.41 -3.95 -17.46
N ALA A 80 -5.61 -3.44 -17.16
CA ALA A 80 -5.80 -2.52 -16.04
C ALA A 80 -5.45 -3.21 -14.72
N TYR A 81 -4.95 -2.45 -13.77
CA TYR A 81 -4.51 -3.00 -12.49
C TYR A 81 -4.75 -2.02 -11.34
N GLY A 82 -4.67 -2.54 -10.12
CA GLY A 82 -4.62 -1.73 -8.92
C GLY A 82 -3.21 -1.71 -8.36
N GLU A 83 -2.68 -0.55 -8.12
CA GLU A 83 -1.35 -0.40 -7.52
C GLU A 83 -1.49 -0.14 -6.03
N VAL A 84 -0.97 -1.07 -5.22
CA VAL A 84 -0.94 -0.94 -3.75
C VAL A 84 0.06 0.14 -3.36
N LYS A 85 -0.38 1.08 -2.54
CA LYS A 85 0.41 2.23 -2.09
C LYS A 85 0.18 2.48 -0.61
N ARG A 86 1.12 3.16 0.04
CA ARG A 86 0.96 3.70 1.40
C ARG A 86 0.60 2.66 2.45
N MET A 87 1.10 1.43 2.29
CA MET A 87 0.95 0.39 3.30
C MET A 87 1.79 0.78 4.53
N TYR A 88 1.10 0.96 5.65
CA TYR A 88 1.74 1.35 6.91
C TYR A 88 1.03 0.67 8.07
N VAL A 89 1.80 0.13 9.01
CA VAL A 89 1.29 -0.37 10.28
C VAL A 89 2.15 0.24 11.38
N ASP A 90 1.51 0.84 12.39
CA ASP A 90 2.19 1.38 13.56
C ASP A 90 3.13 0.30 14.12
N PRO A 91 4.44 0.57 14.25
CA PRO A 91 5.40 -0.43 14.73
C PRO A 91 5.02 -1.06 16.07
N VAL A 92 4.39 -0.30 16.97
CA VAL A 92 3.95 -0.79 18.28
C VAL A 92 2.81 -1.79 18.16
N GLN A 93 2.06 -1.75 17.04
CA GLN A 93 0.88 -2.58 16.80
C GLN A 93 1.16 -3.76 15.86
N ARG A 94 2.40 -3.97 15.45
CA ARG A 94 2.76 -5.09 14.56
C ARG A 94 2.51 -6.43 15.23
N GLY A 95 2.32 -7.48 14.41
CA GLY A 95 2.03 -8.82 14.90
C GLY A 95 0.56 -9.09 15.18
N GLN A 96 -0.34 -8.15 14.85
CA GLN A 96 -1.79 -8.28 15.09
C GLN A 96 -2.59 -8.42 13.80
N ARG A 97 -1.94 -8.82 12.70
CA ARG A 97 -2.55 -9.02 11.38
C ARG A 97 -3.19 -7.77 10.76
N ILE A 98 -2.80 -6.59 11.21
CA ILE A 98 -3.36 -5.33 10.69
C ILE A 98 -3.04 -5.19 9.20
N GLY A 99 -1.79 -5.44 8.80
CA GLY A 99 -1.38 -5.38 7.40
C GLY A 99 -2.14 -6.37 6.53
N VAL A 100 -2.36 -7.58 7.01
CA VAL A 100 -3.14 -8.62 6.31
C VAL A 100 -4.58 -8.12 6.07
N ARG A 101 -5.20 -7.52 7.07
CA ARG A 101 -6.57 -7.02 6.96
C ARG A 101 -6.66 -5.79 6.05
N LEU A 102 -5.68 -4.90 6.11
CA LEU A 102 -5.61 -3.76 5.19
C LEU A 102 -5.46 -4.24 3.74
N LEU A 103 -4.57 -5.20 3.51
CA LEU A 103 -4.37 -5.76 2.17
C LEU A 103 -5.65 -6.41 1.64
N ALA A 104 -6.36 -7.15 2.49
CA ALA A 104 -7.65 -7.75 2.13
C ALA A 104 -8.69 -6.69 1.75
N ALA A 105 -8.73 -5.56 2.46
CA ALA A 105 -9.64 -4.45 2.13
C ALA A 105 -9.32 -3.85 0.76
N LEU A 106 -8.03 -3.67 0.44
CA LEU A 106 -7.61 -3.19 -0.88
C LEU A 106 -8.01 -4.16 -1.98
N GLU A 107 -7.79 -5.45 -1.77
CA GLU A 107 -8.12 -6.48 -2.76
C GLU A 107 -9.64 -6.54 -3.01
N GLU A 108 -10.44 -6.44 -1.97
CA GLU A 108 -11.89 -6.37 -2.11
C GLU A 108 -12.34 -5.12 -2.87
N ALA A 109 -11.75 -3.97 -2.57
CA ALA A 109 -12.03 -2.73 -3.30
C ALA A 109 -11.68 -2.87 -4.79
N MET A 110 -10.60 -3.56 -5.11
CA MET A 110 -10.23 -3.86 -6.51
C MET A 110 -11.25 -4.78 -7.17
N ARG A 111 -11.66 -5.85 -6.50
CA ARG A 111 -12.65 -6.80 -7.05
C ARG A 111 -13.99 -6.13 -7.35
N VAL A 112 -14.44 -5.26 -6.46
CA VAL A 112 -15.69 -4.50 -6.67
C VAL A 112 -15.61 -3.63 -7.92
N GLN A 113 -14.42 -3.13 -8.26
CA GLN A 113 -14.19 -2.32 -9.47
C GLN A 113 -13.88 -3.16 -10.72
N GLY A 114 -13.92 -4.50 -10.61
CA GLY A 114 -13.59 -5.39 -11.72
C GLY A 114 -12.10 -5.50 -12.02
N ILE A 115 -11.25 -5.04 -11.11
CA ILE A 115 -9.80 -5.13 -11.24
C ILE A 115 -9.37 -6.52 -10.74
N THR A 116 -8.63 -7.24 -11.60
CA THR A 116 -8.20 -8.61 -11.31
C THR A 116 -6.69 -8.76 -11.18
N LEU A 117 -5.96 -7.66 -11.26
CA LEU A 117 -4.49 -7.66 -11.15
C LEU A 117 -4.06 -6.61 -10.14
N ALA A 118 -3.40 -7.04 -9.08
CA ALA A 118 -2.82 -6.18 -8.07
C ALA A 118 -1.30 -6.15 -8.25
N LEU A 119 -0.72 -4.97 -8.32
CA LEU A 119 0.71 -4.75 -8.45
C LEU A 119 1.22 -3.88 -7.32
N LEU A 120 2.48 -4.01 -6.99
CA LEU A 120 3.13 -3.12 -6.04
C LEU A 120 4.63 -3.05 -6.29
N GLU A 121 5.22 -1.93 -5.86
CA GLU A 121 6.66 -1.76 -5.76
C GLU A 121 6.98 -1.55 -4.27
N THR A 122 8.02 -2.19 -3.77
CA THR A 122 8.51 -2.00 -2.41
C THR A 122 10.03 -2.02 -2.42
N GLY A 123 10.66 -1.59 -1.33
CA GLY A 123 12.11 -1.64 -1.22
C GLY A 123 12.57 -2.92 -0.53
N GLU A 124 13.73 -3.42 -0.94
CA GLU A 124 14.29 -4.65 -0.35
C GLU A 124 14.55 -4.52 1.16
N ASP A 125 14.77 -3.30 1.66
CA ASP A 125 15.01 -3.04 3.08
C ASP A 125 13.72 -3.00 3.92
N GLN A 126 12.56 -3.03 3.28
CA GLN A 126 11.26 -3.07 3.96
C GLN A 126 10.84 -4.51 4.23
N ARG A 127 11.54 -5.17 5.13
CA ARG A 127 11.41 -6.62 5.36
C ARG A 127 10.02 -7.05 5.82
N GLU A 128 9.38 -6.25 6.68
CA GLU A 128 8.02 -6.55 7.15
C GLU A 128 7.01 -6.48 5.99
N ALA A 129 7.16 -5.49 5.12
CA ALA A 129 6.30 -5.34 3.95
C ALA A 129 6.49 -6.52 2.99
N VAL A 130 7.74 -6.90 2.72
CA VAL A 130 8.04 -8.06 1.86
C VAL A 130 7.36 -9.32 2.40
N ARG A 131 7.48 -9.58 3.69
CA ARG A 131 6.85 -10.75 4.32
C ARG A 131 5.33 -10.70 4.19
N LEU A 132 4.73 -9.54 4.43
CA LEU A 132 3.29 -9.33 4.30
C LEU A 132 2.81 -9.70 2.90
N TYR A 133 3.48 -9.19 1.88
CA TYR A 133 3.09 -9.41 0.50
C TYR A 133 3.27 -10.87 0.09
N GLU A 134 4.41 -11.47 0.41
CA GLU A 134 4.67 -12.86 0.07
C GLU A 134 3.71 -13.82 0.76
N HIS A 135 3.43 -13.62 2.04
CA HIS A 135 2.42 -14.41 2.76
C HIS A 135 1.01 -14.17 2.21
N GLY A 136 0.75 -13.00 1.65
CA GLY A 136 -0.52 -12.67 1.04
C GLY A 136 -0.73 -13.22 -0.37
N GLY A 137 0.24 -13.97 -0.89
CA GLY A 137 0.13 -14.60 -2.21
C GLY A 137 0.68 -13.76 -3.36
N TYR A 138 1.40 -12.69 -3.05
CA TYR A 138 2.10 -11.89 -4.07
C TYR A 138 3.39 -12.58 -4.48
N THR A 139 3.69 -12.54 -5.78
CA THR A 139 4.89 -13.14 -6.37
C THR A 139 5.74 -12.09 -7.06
N ARG A 140 7.04 -12.34 -7.10
CA ARG A 140 8.01 -11.43 -7.74
C ARG A 140 7.77 -11.34 -9.24
N ARG A 141 7.95 -10.14 -9.74
CA ARG A 141 7.85 -9.84 -11.18
C ARG A 141 8.85 -8.75 -11.57
N GLY A 142 8.89 -8.43 -12.86
CA GLY A 142 9.66 -7.31 -13.38
C GLY A 142 8.99 -5.95 -13.12
N PRO A 143 9.69 -4.85 -13.45
CA PRO A 143 9.15 -3.50 -13.28
C PRO A 143 7.87 -3.25 -14.06
N PHE A 144 7.09 -2.29 -13.60
CA PHE A 144 5.89 -1.78 -14.25
C PHE A 144 5.77 -0.28 -13.97
N GLY A 145 4.80 0.39 -14.62
CA GLY A 145 4.43 1.76 -14.28
C GLY A 145 5.51 2.81 -14.49
N GLY A 146 6.50 2.52 -15.31
CA GLY A 146 7.62 3.45 -15.52
C GLY A 146 8.65 3.48 -14.39
N TYR A 147 8.53 2.58 -13.40
CA TYR A 147 9.55 2.48 -12.36
C TYR A 147 10.88 2.01 -12.94
N PRO A 148 12.00 2.61 -12.49
CA PRO A 148 13.31 2.15 -12.93
C PRO A 148 13.60 0.74 -12.39
N ASP A 149 14.26 -0.07 -13.22
CA ASP A 149 14.75 -1.39 -12.79
C ASP A 149 16.10 -1.20 -12.11
N ASN A 150 16.06 -1.07 -10.79
CA ASN A 150 17.27 -0.90 -9.99
C ASN A 150 17.31 -1.93 -8.86
N SER A 151 18.45 -2.06 -8.19
CA SER A 151 18.69 -3.08 -7.17
C SER A 151 17.93 -2.84 -5.86
N LEU A 152 17.35 -1.64 -5.65
CA LEU A 152 16.67 -1.29 -4.41
C LEU A 152 15.18 -1.59 -4.45
N SER A 153 14.59 -1.68 -5.65
CA SER A 153 13.15 -1.89 -5.82
C SER A 153 12.83 -3.35 -6.09
N LEU A 154 11.78 -3.83 -5.42
CA LEU A 154 11.19 -5.15 -5.66
C LEU A 154 9.77 -4.95 -6.18
N PHE A 155 9.39 -5.75 -7.16
CA PHE A 155 8.08 -5.67 -7.80
C PHE A 155 7.32 -6.97 -7.60
N TYR A 156 6.05 -6.85 -7.26
CA TYR A 156 5.19 -7.99 -6.95
C TYR A 156 3.85 -7.88 -7.66
N GLU A 157 3.25 -9.04 -7.94
CA GLU A 157 1.91 -9.12 -8.49
C GLU A 157 1.07 -10.20 -7.81
N LYS A 158 -0.24 -10.00 -7.85
CA LYS A 158 -1.21 -11.02 -7.45
C LYS A 158 -2.42 -10.93 -8.37
N ARG A 159 -2.86 -12.06 -8.87
CA ARG A 159 -4.13 -12.15 -9.59
C ARG A 159 -5.26 -12.37 -8.59
N LEU A 160 -6.30 -11.57 -8.72
CA LEU A 160 -7.42 -11.58 -7.78
C LEU A 160 -8.59 -12.41 -8.29
#